data_4008ca980368b701976710dcd666843f
#
_entry.id   4008ca980368b701976710dcd666843f
#
_cell.length_a   1.000
_cell.length_b   1.000
_cell.length_c   1.000
_cell.angle_alpha   90.00
_cell.angle_beta   90.00
_cell.angle_gamma   90.00
#
_symmetry.space_group_name_H-M   'P 1'
#
loop_
_entity.id
_entity.type
_entity.pdbx_description
1 polymer ?
#
loop_
_entity_poly.entity_id
_entity_poly.type
_entity_poly.pdbx_seq_one_letter_code
_entity_poly.pdbx_strand_id
1 'polypeptide(L)'
;MFWLLAIAAEVAAIMLLNGYLYIPYDLKTLLIIAIALDLIFVIIGSQFWKKANHINPPSEKNKVWFFLCSQMGLIVAVIAFCPLIVLLLKNKDKLDKKTKVIVTVIAAVALLVAGACSIDYDPVSQESLAEAKSEVSELTDDGTVYWTRYGRSYHCDINCHTLARSSTLYEGTIEEAFAARRNDPCDYCAGGRE
;
A
#
# COMPACT_ATOMS: atom_id res chain seq x y z
N MET A 1 -10.87 -2.46 -8.21
CA MET A 1 -12.11 -1.64 -8.13
C MET A 1 -11.81 -0.24 -7.58
N PHE A 2 -11.22 -0.06 -6.39
CA PHE A 2 -10.95 1.27 -5.81
C PHE A 2 -10.08 2.18 -6.69
N TRP A 3 -9.06 1.67 -7.34
CA TRP A 3 -8.22 2.44 -8.26
C TRP A 3 -8.96 2.94 -9.51
N LEU A 4 -9.99 2.21 -9.96
CA LEU A 4 -10.86 2.71 -11.04
C LEU A 4 -11.70 3.89 -10.57
N LEU A 5 -12.15 3.90 -9.31
CA LEU A 5 -12.85 5.04 -8.71
C LEU A 5 -11.91 6.25 -8.54
N ALA A 6 -10.66 6.01 -8.17
CA ALA A 6 -9.63 7.05 -8.12
C ALA A 6 -9.42 7.69 -9.51
N ILE A 7 -9.17 6.88 -10.54
CA ILE A 7 -9.03 7.37 -11.92
C ILE A 7 -10.28 8.12 -12.38
N ALA A 8 -11.47 7.65 -12.02
CA ALA A 8 -12.71 8.35 -12.35
C ALA A 8 -12.81 9.72 -11.65
N ALA A 9 -12.39 9.82 -10.39
CA ALA A 9 -12.35 11.09 -9.66
C ALA A 9 -11.34 12.06 -10.28
N GLU A 10 -10.16 11.58 -10.68
CA GLU A 10 -9.13 12.35 -11.37
C GLU A 10 -9.64 12.86 -12.73
N VAL A 11 -10.25 11.98 -13.54
CA VAL A 11 -10.86 12.38 -14.83
C VAL A 11 -11.94 13.43 -14.63
N ALA A 12 -12.81 13.28 -13.62
CA ALA A 12 -13.83 14.25 -13.28
C ALA A 12 -13.21 15.61 -12.90
N ALA A 13 -12.15 15.62 -12.08
CA ALA A 13 -11.42 16.84 -11.73
C ALA A 13 -10.83 17.53 -12.96
N ILE A 14 -10.25 16.77 -13.89
CA ILE A 14 -9.71 17.27 -15.16
C ILE A 14 -10.83 17.84 -16.04
N MET A 15 -11.99 17.18 -16.14
CA MET A 15 -13.15 17.65 -16.90
C MET A 15 -13.73 18.94 -16.31
N LEU A 16 -13.81 19.03 -14.99
CA LEU A 16 -14.22 20.26 -14.29
C LEU A 16 -13.24 21.41 -14.58
N LEU A 17 -11.95 21.16 -14.45
CA LEU A 17 -10.89 22.15 -14.69
C LEU A 17 -10.91 22.65 -16.14
N ASN A 18 -11.18 21.77 -17.11
CA ASN A 18 -11.24 22.12 -18.53
C ASN A 18 -12.61 22.69 -18.95
N GLY A 19 -13.62 22.66 -18.07
CA GLY A 19 -14.95 23.18 -18.36
C GLY A 19 -15.81 22.26 -19.23
N TYR A 20 -15.41 21.00 -19.38
CA TYR A 20 -16.24 19.97 -20.04
C TYR A 20 -17.37 19.48 -19.15
N LEU A 21 -17.21 19.58 -17.84
CA LEU A 21 -18.23 19.28 -16.86
C LEU A 21 -18.59 20.58 -16.10
N TYR A 22 -19.85 20.95 -16.12
CA TYR A 22 -20.36 22.09 -15.36
C TYR A 22 -21.24 21.62 -14.21
N ILE A 23 -20.86 21.99 -13.00
CA ILE A 23 -21.64 21.78 -11.79
C ILE A 23 -21.82 23.17 -11.15
N PRO A 24 -23.06 23.57 -10.73
CA PRO A 24 -23.35 24.91 -10.21
C PRO A 24 -22.81 25.09 -8.77
N TYR A 25 -21.57 24.79 -8.55
CA TYR A 25 -20.84 25.01 -7.29
C TYR A 25 -19.49 25.65 -7.57
N ASP A 26 -18.87 26.17 -6.53
CA ASP A 26 -17.54 26.78 -6.62
C ASP A 26 -16.49 25.74 -7.10
N LEU A 27 -15.79 26.05 -8.19
CA LEU A 27 -14.82 25.17 -8.83
C LEU A 27 -13.68 24.75 -7.88
N LYS A 28 -13.24 25.68 -7.02
CA LYS A 28 -12.21 25.39 -6.01
C LYS A 28 -12.67 24.28 -5.06
N THR A 29 -13.88 24.38 -4.56
CA THR A 29 -14.48 23.41 -3.64
C THR A 29 -14.62 22.04 -4.31
N LEU A 30 -15.10 22.01 -5.57
CA LEU A 30 -15.24 20.77 -6.34
C LEU A 30 -13.90 20.08 -6.57
N LEU A 31 -12.84 20.82 -6.91
CA LEU A 31 -11.50 20.29 -7.10
C LEU A 31 -10.92 19.71 -5.80
N ILE A 32 -11.13 20.40 -4.66
CA ILE A 32 -10.68 19.90 -3.36
C ILE A 32 -11.40 18.61 -2.99
N ILE A 33 -12.71 18.53 -3.22
CA ILE A 33 -13.49 17.31 -2.97
C ILE A 33 -13.00 16.17 -3.87
N ALA A 34 -12.76 16.42 -5.15
CA ALA A 34 -12.26 15.41 -6.08
C ALA A 34 -10.89 14.89 -5.64
N ILE A 35 -9.95 15.76 -5.26
CA ILE A 35 -8.62 15.39 -4.73
C ILE A 35 -8.76 14.55 -3.45
N ALA A 36 -9.68 14.91 -2.55
CA ALA A 36 -9.90 14.17 -1.31
C ALA A 36 -10.46 12.76 -1.57
N LEU A 37 -11.42 12.64 -2.48
CA LEU A 37 -11.97 11.34 -2.89
C LEU A 37 -10.91 10.47 -3.55
N ASP A 38 -10.11 11.05 -4.45
CA ASP A 38 -9.02 10.37 -5.12
C ASP A 38 -8.00 9.84 -4.10
N LEU A 39 -7.58 10.66 -3.15
CA LEU A 39 -6.67 10.27 -2.05
C LEU A 39 -7.21 9.08 -1.27
N ILE A 40 -8.48 9.11 -0.87
CA ILE A 40 -9.12 8.03 -0.12
C ILE A 40 -9.12 6.73 -0.94
N PHE A 41 -9.50 6.77 -2.21
CA PHE A 41 -9.58 5.58 -3.06
C PHE A 41 -8.20 5.01 -3.40
N VAL A 42 -7.19 5.87 -3.62
CA VAL A 42 -5.80 5.44 -3.84
C VAL A 42 -5.28 4.72 -2.61
N ILE A 43 -5.43 5.30 -1.41
CA ILE A 43 -4.94 4.68 -0.16
C ILE A 43 -5.64 3.35 0.09
N ILE A 44 -6.97 3.30 0.04
CA ILE A 44 -7.73 2.06 0.27
C ILE A 44 -7.30 0.98 -0.73
N GLY A 45 -7.26 1.33 -2.02
CA GLY A 45 -6.84 0.41 -3.07
C GLY A 45 -5.43 -0.14 -2.85
N SER A 46 -4.50 0.72 -2.42
CA SER A 46 -3.12 0.35 -2.13
C SER A 46 -3.00 -0.59 -0.92
N GLN A 47 -3.81 -0.38 0.14
CA GLN A 47 -3.81 -1.29 1.28
C GLN A 47 -4.32 -2.69 0.90
N PHE A 48 -5.39 -2.77 0.08
CA PHE A 48 -5.88 -4.05 -0.43
C PHE A 48 -4.86 -4.73 -1.35
N TRP A 49 -4.16 -3.97 -2.19
CA TRP A 49 -3.13 -4.52 -3.06
C TRP A 49 -1.95 -5.07 -2.27
N LYS A 50 -1.43 -4.34 -1.29
CA LYS A 50 -0.39 -4.82 -0.39
C LYS A 50 -0.81 -6.11 0.32
N LYS A 51 -2.04 -6.16 0.85
CA LYS A 51 -2.55 -7.38 1.46
C LYS A 51 -2.62 -8.54 0.47
N ALA A 52 -3.06 -8.31 -0.77
CA ALA A 52 -3.10 -9.35 -1.80
C ALA A 52 -1.70 -9.89 -2.14
N ASN A 53 -0.69 -9.00 -2.22
CA ASN A 53 0.71 -9.41 -2.46
C ASN A 53 1.29 -10.22 -1.29
N HIS A 54 0.88 -9.98 -0.05
CA HIS A 54 1.30 -10.80 1.09
C HIS A 54 0.61 -12.17 1.13
N ILE A 55 -0.61 -12.29 0.59
CA ILE A 55 -1.33 -13.57 0.48
C ILE A 55 -0.79 -14.41 -0.69
N ASN A 56 -0.51 -13.76 -1.81
CA ASN A 56 0.00 -14.40 -3.03
C ASN A 56 1.13 -13.54 -3.60
N PRO A 57 2.34 -13.68 -3.07
CA PRO A 57 3.45 -12.83 -3.43
C PRO A 57 3.91 -13.05 -4.88
N PRO A 58 4.41 -11.99 -5.54
CA PRO A 58 5.02 -12.11 -6.85
C PRO A 58 6.39 -12.78 -6.77
N SER A 59 6.81 -13.48 -7.83
CA SER A 59 8.15 -14.05 -7.93
C SER A 59 9.21 -12.96 -8.15
N GLU A 60 10.33 -13.05 -7.45
CA GLU A 60 11.47 -12.14 -7.60
C GLU A 60 12.47 -12.55 -8.69
N LYS A 61 12.26 -13.68 -9.38
CA LYS A 61 13.09 -14.09 -10.52
C LYS A 61 13.18 -12.99 -11.59
N ASN A 62 12.12 -12.25 -11.78
CA ASN A 62 12.11 -11.03 -12.59
C ASN A 62 12.02 -9.82 -11.68
N LYS A 63 13.16 -9.20 -11.37
CA LYS A 63 13.27 -8.04 -10.47
C LYS A 63 12.40 -6.86 -10.88
N VAL A 64 12.24 -6.62 -12.18
CA VAL A 64 11.39 -5.51 -12.68
C VAL A 64 9.93 -5.80 -12.41
N TRP A 65 9.47 -7.01 -12.69
CA TRP A 65 8.10 -7.43 -12.43
C TRP A 65 7.78 -7.42 -10.93
N PHE A 66 8.70 -7.95 -10.12
CA PHE A 66 8.59 -7.92 -8.65
C PHE A 66 8.45 -6.49 -8.13
N PHE A 67 9.32 -5.58 -8.57
CA PHE A 67 9.24 -4.16 -8.20
C PHE A 67 7.90 -3.53 -8.60
N LEU A 68 7.46 -3.75 -9.85
CA LEU A 68 6.19 -3.21 -10.33
C LEU A 68 5.01 -3.72 -9.50
N CYS A 69 4.95 -5.03 -9.23
CA CYS A 69 3.89 -5.62 -8.41
C CYS A 69 3.93 -5.11 -6.96
N SER A 70 5.11 -5.04 -6.36
CA SER A 70 5.27 -4.61 -4.96
C SER A 70 4.96 -3.13 -4.78
N GLN A 71 5.31 -2.27 -5.76
CA GLN A 71 5.13 -0.82 -5.69
C GLN A 71 3.96 -0.31 -6.54
N MET A 72 3.03 -1.16 -6.95
CA MET A 72 1.90 -0.79 -7.80
C MET A 72 1.06 0.34 -7.18
N GLY A 73 0.89 0.35 -5.86
CA GLY A 73 0.17 1.43 -5.16
C GLY A 73 0.81 2.80 -5.34
N LEU A 74 2.15 2.88 -5.30
CA LEU A 74 2.90 4.12 -5.57
C LEU A 74 2.74 4.56 -7.02
N ILE A 75 2.81 3.61 -7.97
CA ILE A 75 2.64 3.90 -9.40
C ILE A 75 1.25 4.49 -9.65
N VAL A 76 0.22 3.89 -9.06
CA VAL A 76 -1.17 4.40 -9.17
C VAL A 76 -1.30 5.79 -8.54
N ALA A 77 -0.67 6.06 -7.40
CA ALA A 77 -0.69 7.38 -6.78
C ALA A 77 -0.09 8.46 -7.70
N VAL A 78 1.01 8.14 -8.39
CA VAL A 78 1.62 9.06 -9.37
C VAL A 78 0.68 9.29 -10.56
N ILE A 79 0.07 8.24 -11.10
CA ILE A 79 -0.88 8.34 -12.24
C ILE A 79 -2.13 9.14 -11.84
N ALA A 80 -2.59 8.98 -10.60
CA ALA A 80 -3.80 9.62 -10.10
C ALA A 80 -3.65 11.12 -9.80
N PHE A 81 -2.48 11.60 -9.44
CA PHE A 81 -2.32 13.01 -9.02
C PHE A 81 -1.48 13.85 -10.00
N CYS A 82 -0.49 13.26 -10.69
CA CYS A 82 0.40 14.04 -11.52
C CYS A 82 -0.29 14.75 -12.69
N PRO A 83 -1.26 14.15 -13.42
CA PRO A 83 -1.91 14.84 -14.53
C PRO A 83 -2.64 16.11 -14.09
N LEU A 84 -3.38 16.06 -12.97
CA LEU A 84 -4.06 17.23 -12.43
C LEU A 84 -3.08 18.32 -12.00
N ILE A 85 -1.99 17.95 -11.30
CA ILE A 85 -0.95 18.90 -10.87
C ILE A 85 -0.34 19.60 -12.09
N VAL A 86 0.02 18.84 -13.13
CA VAL A 86 0.60 19.40 -14.38
C VAL A 86 -0.39 20.33 -15.06
N LEU A 87 -1.67 19.96 -15.12
CA LEU A 87 -2.71 20.80 -15.71
C LEU A 87 -2.94 22.07 -14.90
N LEU A 88 -2.97 22.00 -13.57
CA LEU A 88 -3.07 23.16 -12.69
C LEU A 88 -1.89 24.11 -12.90
N LEU A 89 -0.68 23.60 -13.06
CA LEU A 89 0.50 24.42 -13.31
C LEU A 89 0.45 25.10 -14.67
N LYS A 90 -0.01 24.41 -15.72
CA LYS A 90 -0.08 24.93 -17.10
C LYS A 90 -1.26 25.87 -17.33
N ASN A 91 -2.39 25.66 -16.66
CA ASN A 91 -3.61 26.41 -16.90
C ASN A 91 -3.52 27.80 -16.24
N LYS A 92 -3.43 28.88 -17.07
CA LYS A 92 -3.21 30.24 -16.55
C LYS A 92 -4.52 31.03 -16.34
N ASP A 93 -5.62 30.62 -17.00
CA ASP A 93 -6.76 31.50 -17.20
C ASP A 93 -8.08 31.08 -16.53
N LYS A 94 -8.17 29.87 -15.98
CA LYS A 94 -9.43 29.33 -15.44
C LYS A 94 -9.60 29.47 -13.92
N LEU A 95 -8.49 29.67 -13.20
CA LEU A 95 -8.49 29.84 -11.75
C LEU A 95 -7.75 31.13 -11.40
N ASP A 96 -8.25 31.87 -10.44
CA ASP A 96 -7.50 32.98 -9.86
C ASP A 96 -6.19 32.49 -9.24
N LYS A 97 -5.18 33.34 -9.21
CA LYS A 97 -3.82 32.98 -8.79
C LYS A 97 -3.75 32.35 -7.39
N LYS A 98 -4.58 32.83 -6.45
CA LYS A 98 -4.64 32.31 -5.08
C LYS A 98 -5.22 30.89 -5.05
N THR A 99 -6.38 30.69 -5.70
CA THR A 99 -7.05 29.37 -5.78
C THR A 99 -6.15 28.34 -6.47
N LYS A 100 -5.50 28.73 -7.57
CA LYS A 100 -4.55 27.85 -8.28
C LYS A 100 -3.43 27.36 -7.34
N VAL A 101 -2.78 28.26 -6.61
CA VAL A 101 -1.71 27.90 -5.67
C VAL A 101 -2.24 26.96 -4.59
N ILE A 102 -3.38 27.30 -3.96
CA ILE A 102 -3.96 26.49 -2.88
C ILE A 102 -4.27 25.06 -3.37
N VAL A 103 -4.98 24.92 -4.50
CA VAL A 103 -5.35 23.59 -5.03
C VAL A 103 -4.13 22.80 -5.46
N THR A 104 -3.13 23.44 -6.07
CA THR A 104 -1.88 22.77 -6.45
C THR A 104 -1.11 22.26 -5.22
N VAL A 105 -1.02 23.06 -4.16
CA VAL A 105 -0.36 22.64 -2.90
C VAL A 105 -1.12 21.48 -2.27
N ILE A 106 -2.46 21.53 -2.22
CA ILE A 106 -3.28 20.42 -1.68
C ILE A 106 -3.05 19.14 -2.51
N ALA A 107 -3.05 19.23 -3.84
CA ALA A 107 -2.79 18.07 -4.70
C ALA A 107 -1.38 17.50 -4.52
N ALA A 108 -0.36 18.36 -4.37
CA ALA A 108 1.01 17.93 -4.11
C ALA A 108 1.14 17.24 -2.74
N VAL A 109 0.53 17.79 -1.70
CA VAL A 109 0.49 17.15 -0.37
C VAL A 109 -0.26 15.82 -0.43
N ALA A 110 -1.39 15.76 -1.14
CA ALA A 110 -2.15 14.53 -1.34
C ALA A 110 -1.30 13.44 -2.03
N LEU A 111 -0.54 13.81 -3.07
CA LEU A 111 0.40 12.90 -3.74
C LEU A 111 1.46 12.36 -2.78
N LEU A 112 2.07 13.21 -1.95
CA LEU A 112 3.07 12.79 -0.98
C LEU A 112 2.49 11.83 0.07
N VAL A 113 1.31 12.14 0.59
CA VAL A 113 0.60 11.28 1.56
C VAL A 113 0.19 9.96 0.90
N ALA A 114 -0.41 10.01 -0.30
CA ALA A 114 -0.77 8.81 -1.06
C ALA A 114 0.46 7.93 -1.33
N GLY A 115 1.56 8.53 -1.77
CA GLY A 115 2.83 7.83 -2.02
C GLY A 115 3.35 7.14 -0.76
N ALA A 116 3.51 7.88 0.34
CA ALA A 116 3.99 7.34 1.60
C ALA A 116 3.11 6.19 2.14
N CYS A 117 1.78 6.32 2.04
CA CYS A 117 0.84 5.28 2.45
C CYS A 117 0.81 4.08 1.50
N SER A 118 1.19 4.26 0.23
CA SER A 118 1.08 3.24 -0.82
C SER A 118 2.34 2.40 -0.99
N ILE A 119 3.51 2.91 -0.60
CA ILE A 119 4.77 2.15 -0.64
C ILE A 119 4.64 0.90 0.22
N ASP A 120 5.04 -0.24 -0.34
CA ASP A 120 5.28 -1.45 0.45
C ASP A 120 6.74 -1.44 0.92
N TYR A 121 6.92 -1.23 2.22
CA TYR A 121 8.24 -1.13 2.86
C TYR A 121 8.86 -2.49 3.17
N ASP A 122 8.06 -3.56 3.09
CA ASP A 122 8.46 -4.93 3.41
C ASP A 122 7.81 -5.91 2.42
N PRO A 123 8.18 -5.81 1.13
CA PRO A 123 7.59 -6.65 0.09
C PRO A 123 8.09 -8.09 0.23
N VAL A 124 7.19 -9.04 0.10
CA VAL A 124 7.48 -10.49 0.13
C VAL A 124 7.46 -11.08 -1.27
N SER A 125 8.29 -12.13 -1.46
CA SER A 125 8.38 -12.87 -2.72
C SER A 125 7.90 -14.33 -2.56
N GLN A 126 7.60 -15.00 -3.67
CA GLN A 126 7.33 -16.43 -3.66
C GLN A 126 8.55 -17.22 -3.17
N GLU A 127 9.73 -16.75 -3.52
CA GLU A 127 11.00 -17.36 -3.15
C GLU A 127 11.23 -17.26 -1.64
N SER A 128 11.01 -16.07 -1.04
CA SER A 128 11.15 -15.90 0.42
C SER A 128 10.11 -16.71 1.21
N LEU A 129 8.90 -16.84 0.70
CA LEU A 129 7.88 -17.70 1.30
C LEU A 129 8.25 -19.18 1.21
N ALA A 130 8.79 -19.62 0.07
CA ALA A 130 9.22 -21.01 -0.11
C ALA A 130 10.43 -21.36 0.78
N GLU A 131 11.38 -20.43 0.95
CA GLU A 131 12.51 -20.55 1.87
C GLU A 131 12.02 -20.69 3.32
N ALA A 132 11.18 -19.76 3.77
CA ALA A 132 10.59 -19.81 5.11
C ALA A 132 9.80 -21.09 5.38
N LYS A 133 9.07 -21.60 4.37
CA LYS A 133 8.35 -22.86 4.45
C LYS A 133 9.29 -24.06 4.63
N SER A 134 10.42 -24.09 3.92
CA SER A 134 11.43 -25.12 4.08
C SER A 134 12.05 -25.08 5.48
N GLU A 135 12.44 -23.88 5.96
CA GLU A 135 12.99 -23.69 7.30
C GLU A 135 12.02 -24.12 8.40
N VAL A 136 10.75 -23.72 8.30
CA VAL A 136 9.72 -24.13 9.26
C VAL A 136 9.53 -25.64 9.27
N SER A 137 9.56 -26.30 8.11
CA SER A 137 9.42 -27.76 8.02
C SER A 137 10.60 -28.55 8.62
N GLU A 138 11.77 -27.89 8.76
CA GLU A 138 12.94 -28.46 9.44
C GLU A 138 12.89 -28.27 10.97
N LEU A 139 12.18 -27.22 11.43
CA LEU A 139 12.12 -26.84 12.85
C LEU A 139 10.87 -27.35 13.57
N THR A 140 9.81 -27.68 12.83
CA THR A 140 8.53 -28.11 13.37
C THR A 140 8.01 -29.35 12.65
N ASP A 141 7.50 -30.33 13.40
CA ASP A 141 6.97 -31.59 12.84
C ASP A 141 5.66 -31.40 12.07
N ASP A 142 4.86 -30.40 12.46
CA ASP A 142 3.52 -30.12 11.92
C ASP A 142 3.43 -28.86 11.05
N GLY A 143 4.54 -28.13 10.90
CA GLY A 143 4.59 -26.89 10.13
C GLY A 143 3.84 -25.71 10.77
N THR A 144 3.45 -25.83 12.07
CA THR A 144 2.75 -24.79 12.80
C THR A 144 3.71 -23.68 13.23
N VAL A 145 3.28 -22.44 13.05
CA VAL A 145 4.00 -21.24 13.53
C VAL A 145 3.08 -20.36 14.36
N TYR A 146 3.70 -19.57 15.24
CA TYR A 146 3.01 -18.70 16.18
C TYR A 146 3.39 -17.24 15.93
N TRP A 147 2.45 -16.31 16.10
CA TRP A 147 2.73 -14.88 16.00
C TRP A 147 1.83 -14.04 16.91
N THR A 148 2.19 -12.80 17.09
CA THR A 148 1.43 -11.87 17.92
C THR A 148 0.72 -10.82 17.08
N ARG A 149 -0.29 -10.14 17.67
CA ARG A 149 -1.06 -9.11 16.99
C ARG A 149 -0.21 -7.95 16.44
N TYR A 150 0.85 -7.58 17.14
CA TYR A 150 1.66 -6.39 16.83
C TYR A 150 3.11 -6.71 16.50
N GLY A 151 3.53 -7.98 16.63
CA GLY A 151 4.86 -8.44 16.25
C GLY A 151 5.06 -8.42 14.74
N ARG A 152 6.30 -8.48 14.30
CA ARG A 152 6.67 -8.66 12.88
C ARG A 152 7.09 -10.09 12.59
N SER A 153 7.57 -10.79 13.61
CA SER A 153 8.16 -12.11 13.49
C SER A 153 7.14 -13.22 13.71
N TYR A 154 7.37 -14.34 13.03
CA TYR A 154 6.77 -15.63 13.34
C TYR A 154 7.72 -16.45 14.22
N HIS A 155 7.18 -17.41 14.97
CA HIS A 155 7.87 -18.24 15.93
C HIS A 155 7.55 -19.71 15.69
N CYS A 156 8.57 -20.56 15.76
CA CYS A 156 8.41 -22.03 15.63
C CYS A 156 8.19 -22.73 16.98
N ASP A 157 8.35 -22.01 18.10
CA ASP A 157 8.13 -22.54 19.44
C ASP A 157 7.13 -21.65 20.22
N ILE A 158 6.03 -22.26 20.67
CA ILE A 158 5.01 -21.59 21.48
C ILE A 158 5.56 -21.08 22.82
N ASN A 159 6.61 -21.73 23.37
CA ASN A 159 7.27 -21.36 24.62
C ASN A 159 8.39 -20.34 24.41
N CYS A 160 8.56 -19.80 23.21
CA CYS A 160 9.57 -18.80 22.95
C CYS A 160 9.44 -17.62 23.91
N HIS A 161 10.52 -17.24 24.58
CA HIS A 161 10.51 -16.21 25.65
C HIS A 161 10.04 -14.83 25.13
N THR A 162 10.18 -14.56 23.84
CA THR A 162 9.71 -13.31 23.22
C THR A 162 8.20 -13.25 23.11
N LEU A 163 7.51 -14.40 23.14
CA LEU A 163 6.04 -14.50 23.17
C LEU A 163 5.46 -14.30 24.58
N ALA A 164 6.26 -14.50 25.63
CA ALA A 164 5.80 -14.53 27.04
C ALA A 164 5.10 -13.23 27.50
N ARG A 165 5.32 -12.10 26.83
CA ARG A 165 4.70 -10.81 27.16
C ARG A 165 3.42 -10.52 26.37
N SER A 166 3.03 -11.40 25.45
CA SER A 166 1.90 -11.17 24.57
C SER A 166 0.61 -11.73 25.15
N SER A 167 -0.42 -10.90 25.25
CA SER A 167 -1.75 -11.31 25.73
C SER A 167 -2.57 -12.05 24.68
N THR A 168 -2.21 -11.94 23.40
CA THR A 168 -2.92 -12.58 22.28
C THR A 168 -1.89 -13.24 21.38
N LEU A 169 -2.02 -14.55 21.25
CA LEU A 169 -1.21 -15.39 20.38
C LEU A 169 -2.09 -15.96 19.28
N TYR A 170 -1.60 -15.96 18.07
CA TYR A 170 -2.19 -16.62 16.91
C TYR A 170 -1.32 -17.80 16.53
N GLU A 171 -1.94 -18.84 16.01
CA GLU A 171 -1.27 -20.03 15.46
C GLU A 171 -1.81 -20.32 14.07
N GLY A 172 -1.01 -20.93 13.22
CA GLY A 172 -1.38 -21.30 11.87
C GLY A 172 -0.18 -21.68 11.01
N THR A 173 -0.37 -21.66 9.70
CA THR A 173 0.69 -21.95 8.73
C THR A 173 1.59 -20.75 8.48
N ILE A 174 2.76 -20.99 7.88
CA ILE A 174 3.67 -19.91 7.50
C ILE A 174 3.04 -18.97 6.47
N GLU A 175 2.19 -19.47 5.57
CA GLU A 175 1.44 -18.67 4.62
C GLU A 175 0.47 -17.71 5.31
N GLU A 176 -0.19 -18.17 6.38
CA GLU A 176 -1.09 -17.32 7.18
C GLU A 176 -0.32 -16.25 7.96
N ALA A 177 0.86 -16.59 8.47
CA ALA A 177 1.76 -15.63 9.10
C ALA A 177 2.20 -14.54 8.10
N PHE A 178 2.60 -14.91 6.88
CA PHE A 178 2.94 -13.97 5.79
C PHE A 178 1.75 -13.11 5.38
N ALA A 179 0.56 -13.69 5.24
CA ALA A 179 -0.68 -12.95 4.97
C ALA A 179 -1.02 -11.96 6.09
N ALA A 180 -0.65 -12.26 7.33
CA ALA A 180 -0.76 -11.37 8.48
C ALA A 180 0.41 -10.39 8.62
N ARG A 181 1.35 -10.35 7.65
CA ARG A 181 2.59 -9.53 7.65
C ARG A 181 3.54 -9.89 8.81
N ARG A 182 3.70 -11.18 9.07
CA ARG A 182 4.67 -11.76 10.01
C ARG A 182 5.60 -12.66 9.20
N ASN A 183 6.43 -12.01 8.38
CA ASN A 183 7.32 -12.64 7.41
C ASN A 183 8.77 -12.70 7.91
N ASP A 184 9.05 -12.17 9.09
CA ASP A 184 10.37 -12.13 9.70
C ASP A 184 10.54 -13.33 10.66
N PRO A 185 11.55 -14.20 10.48
CA PRO A 185 11.78 -15.30 11.41
C PRO A 185 12.25 -14.78 12.78
N CYS A 186 11.80 -15.39 13.85
CA CYS A 186 12.28 -15.06 15.19
C CYS A 186 13.75 -15.50 15.36
N ASP A 187 14.62 -14.58 15.80
CA ASP A 187 16.05 -14.82 16.02
C ASP A 187 16.35 -15.97 16.99
N TYR A 188 15.40 -16.31 17.88
CA TYR A 188 15.60 -17.28 18.93
C TYR A 188 15.04 -18.68 18.64
N CYS A 189 13.95 -18.78 17.89
CA CYS A 189 13.27 -20.07 17.70
C CYS A 189 12.94 -20.39 16.24
N ALA A 190 13.20 -19.49 15.31
CA ALA A 190 12.93 -19.69 13.89
C ALA A 190 14.18 -19.49 13.01
N GLY A 191 15.38 -19.59 13.59
CA GLY A 191 16.63 -19.49 12.85
C GLY A 191 16.88 -18.09 12.27
N GLY A 192 16.34 -17.06 12.87
CA GLY A 192 16.54 -15.66 12.46
C GLY A 192 18.01 -15.33 12.35
N ARG A 193 18.37 -14.61 11.31
CA ARG A 193 19.77 -14.29 10.94
C ARG A 193 20.46 -13.51 12.05
N GLU A 194 21.65 -13.95 12.42
CA GLU A 194 22.62 -13.15 13.18
C GLU A 194 23.00 -11.86 12.45
#